data_18b386a0c0bb079ca6cf2c78e00230bc
#
_entry.id   18b386a0c0bb079ca6cf2c78e00230bc
#
_cell.length_a   1.000
_cell.length_b   1.000
_cell.length_c   1.000
_cell.angle_alpha   90.00
_cell.angle_beta   90.00
_cell.angle_gamma   90.00
#
_symmetry.space_group_name_H-M   'P 1'
#
loop_
_entity.id
_entity.type
_entity.pdbx_description
1 polymer ?
#
loop_
_entity_poly.entity_id
_entity_poly.type
_entity_poly.pdbx_seq_one_letter_code
_entity_poly.pdbx_strand_id
1 'polypeptide(L)'
;IKPYFTSSFEVGTDLRFFGSRLRFDFSYYRTYDEGQIQKVDINQSSGYEEMLTNGNDYRREGYELMVGATPIKTKDWKWDISFNWFQTRKYLDKIYNGAYNYNNLKVGDRADALYESVWQRDPQGNFIVFENNGRPIEDPFKRVIGYAGADWEFGISSTLRYRNWSLSFDIAGRVGGVIRSDLNARM
;
A
#
# COMPACT_ATOMS: atom_id res chain seq x y z
N ILE A 1 -2.78 -24.21 -17.09
CA ILE A 1 -2.08 -23.30 -16.18
C ILE A 1 -0.63 -23.19 -16.63
N LYS A 2 -0.10 -21.97 -16.72
CA LYS A 2 1.30 -21.69 -17.00
C LYS A 2 1.94 -21.06 -15.77
N PRO A 3 3.27 -21.13 -15.59
CA PRO A 3 3.94 -20.31 -14.57
C PRO A 3 3.62 -18.83 -14.80
N TYR A 4 3.40 -18.09 -13.72
CA TYR A 4 3.30 -16.63 -13.82
C TYR A 4 4.72 -16.04 -13.95
N PHE A 5 4.79 -14.87 -14.51
CA PHE A 5 6.05 -14.15 -14.69
C PHE A 5 6.07 -12.88 -13.86
N THR A 6 7.22 -12.60 -13.28
CA THR A 6 7.49 -11.31 -12.64
C THR A 6 8.68 -10.66 -13.32
N SER A 7 8.50 -9.46 -13.83
CA SER A 7 9.56 -8.63 -14.38
C SER A 7 9.70 -7.37 -13.53
N SER A 8 10.95 -6.99 -13.21
CA SER A 8 11.24 -5.84 -12.35
C SER A 8 12.24 -4.92 -13.02
N PHE A 9 12.00 -3.63 -12.87
CA PHE A 9 12.93 -2.56 -13.19
C PHE A 9 13.20 -1.75 -11.92
N GLU A 10 14.46 -1.47 -11.66
CA GLU A 10 14.88 -0.63 -10.54
C GLU A 10 15.97 0.34 -10.99
N VAL A 11 15.89 1.56 -10.50
CA VAL A 11 16.94 2.57 -10.65
C VAL A 11 17.13 3.26 -9.32
N GLY A 12 18.40 3.39 -8.91
CA GLY A 12 18.74 4.01 -7.63
C GLY A 12 20.06 4.77 -7.68
N THR A 13 20.31 5.50 -6.62
CA THR A 13 21.55 6.26 -6.42
C THR A 13 21.97 6.21 -4.95
N ASP A 14 23.27 5.98 -4.71
CA ASP A 14 23.91 6.09 -3.39
C ASP A 14 24.92 7.24 -3.48
N LEU A 15 24.68 8.29 -2.71
CA LEU A 15 25.54 9.46 -2.65
C LEU A 15 26.13 9.62 -1.25
N ARG A 16 27.43 9.89 -1.18
CA ARG A 16 28.17 10.05 0.07
C ARG A 16 28.94 11.34 0.06
N PHE A 17 28.76 12.15 1.09
CA PHE A 17 29.36 13.46 1.22
C PHE A 17 30.14 13.58 2.52
N PHE A 18 31.10 14.49 2.56
CA PHE A 18 31.89 14.85 3.76
C PHE A 18 32.57 13.63 4.42
N GLY A 19 33.23 12.78 3.62
CA GLY A 19 33.85 11.56 4.13
C GLY A 19 32.82 10.59 4.75
N SER A 20 31.70 10.41 4.08
CA SER A 20 30.57 9.55 4.48
C SER A 20 29.85 9.99 5.76
N ARG A 21 30.00 11.27 6.16
CA ARG A 21 29.20 11.84 7.26
C ARG A 21 27.75 12.10 6.87
N LEU A 22 27.49 12.30 5.58
CA LEU A 22 26.13 12.40 5.02
C LEU A 22 26.02 11.35 3.92
N ARG A 23 25.00 10.52 4.02
CA ARG A 23 24.64 9.48 3.04
C ARG A 23 23.22 9.72 2.58
N PHE A 24 22.99 9.57 1.30
CA PHE A 24 21.70 9.68 0.65
C PHE A 24 21.57 8.50 -0.29
N ASP A 25 20.55 7.70 -0.09
CA ASP A 25 20.19 6.58 -0.93
C ASP A 25 18.76 6.74 -1.37
N PHE A 26 18.50 6.63 -2.67
CA PHE A 26 17.18 6.73 -3.26
C PHE A 26 17.02 5.65 -4.32
N SER A 27 15.91 4.92 -4.26
CA SER A 27 15.50 3.94 -5.26
C SER A 27 14.08 4.17 -5.73
N TYR A 28 13.86 3.95 -7.01
CA TYR A 28 12.55 3.76 -7.62
C TYR A 28 12.50 2.38 -8.25
N TYR A 29 11.43 1.66 -8.01
CA TYR A 29 11.21 0.35 -8.63
C TYR A 29 9.82 0.21 -9.20
N ARG A 30 9.72 -0.62 -10.24
CA ARG A 30 8.46 -1.04 -10.82
C ARG A 30 8.53 -2.53 -11.16
N THR A 31 7.55 -3.28 -10.70
CA THR A 31 7.43 -4.72 -10.90
C THR A 31 6.09 -5.02 -11.58
N TYR A 32 6.11 -5.87 -12.58
CA TYR A 32 4.93 -6.41 -13.25
C TYR A 32 4.82 -7.89 -12.92
N ASP A 33 3.65 -8.28 -12.39
CA ASP A 33 3.26 -9.66 -12.11
C ASP A 33 2.22 -10.06 -13.15
N GLU A 34 2.59 -10.88 -14.13
CA GLU A 34 1.75 -11.28 -15.25
C GLU A 34 1.21 -12.68 -15.09
N GLY A 35 -0.10 -12.85 -15.30
CA GLY A 35 -0.77 -14.15 -15.30
C GLY A 35 -0.77 -14.85 -13.94
N GLN A 36 -1.01 -14.12 -12.84
CA GLN A 36 -1.10 -14.71 -11.51
C GLN A 36 -2.14 -15.83 -11.49
N ILE A 37 -1.79 -16.97 -10.90
CA ILE A 37 -2.70 -18.12 -10.79
C ILE A 37 -3.77 -17.77 -9.76
N GLN A 38 -5.02 -17.82 -10.21
CA GLN A 38 -6.18 -17.52 -9.34
C GLN A 38 -7.32 -18.50 -9.60
N LYS A 39 -8.23 -18.60 -8.64
CA LYS A 39 -9.51 -19.29 -8.79
C LYS A 39 -10.51 -18.32 -9.38
N VAL A 40 -11.27 -18.80 -10.33
CA VAL A 40 -12.43 -18.09 -10.90
C VAL A 40 -13.64 -19.00 -10.82
N ASP A 41 -14.78 -18.43 -10.46
CA ASP A 41 -16.06 -19.12 -10.47
C ASP A 41 -16.46 -19.44 -11.91
N ILE A 42 -16.94 -20.65 -12.13
CA ILE A 42 -17.44 -21.09 -13.43
C ILE A 42 -18.89 -21.54 -13.31
N ASN A 43 -19.55 -21.64 -14.47
CA ASN A 43 -20.94 -22.04 -14.49
C ASN A 43 -21.07 -23.48 -13.96
N GLN A 44 -21.94 -23.68 -12.99
CA GLN A 44 -22.23 -24.98 -12.35
C GLN A 44 -22.67 -26.07 -13.34
N SER A 45 -23.16 -25.68 -14.52
CA SER A 45 -23.48 -26.66 -15.59
C SER A 45 -22.28 -27.45 -16.08
N SER A 46 -21.04 -26.99 -15.77
CA SER A 46 -19.82 -27.75 -16.07
C SER A 46 -19.53 -28.89 -15.09
N GLY A 47 -20.29 -28.99 -13.99
CA GLY A 47 -20.04 -29.93 -12.89
C GLY A 47 -18.97 -29.49 -11.90
N TYR A 48 -18.44 -28.28 -12.04
CA TYR A 48 -17.45 -27.70 -11.15
C TYR A 48 -17.88 -26.29 -10.73
N GLU A 49 -17.49 -25.87 -9.53
CA GLU A 49 -17.79 -24.53 -9.01
C GLU A 49 -16.68 -23.52 -9.34
N GLU A 50 -15.44 -23.97 -9.34
CA GLU A 50 -14.25 -23.13 -9.53
C GLU A 50 -13.28 -23.73 -10.55
N MET A 51 -12.53 -22.86 -11.20
CA MET A 51 -11.43 -23.24 -12.09
C MET A 51 -10.18 -22.45 -11.71
N LEU A 52 -9.01 -23.13 -11.69
CA LEU A 52 -7.73 -22.46 -11.62
C LEU A 52 -7.31 -22.01 -13.02
N THR A 53 -6.91 -20.75 -13.13
CA THR A 53 -6.44 -20.17 -14.39
C THR A 53 -5.34 -19.14 -14.15
N ASN A 54 -4.60 -18.81 -15.22
CA ASN A 54 -3.77 -17.64 -15.22
C ASN A 54 -4.68 -16.42 -15.38
N GLY A 55 -4.71 -15.57 -14.37
CA GLY A 55 -5.74 -14.59 -14.17
C GLY A 55 -5.25 -13.16 -14.41
N ASN A 56 -5.35 -12.34 -13.38
CA ASN A 56 -5.11 -10.91 -13.47
C ASN A 56 -3.61 -10.59 -13.49
N ASP A 57 -3.28 -9.47 -14.13
CA ASP A 57 -1.95 -8.89 -14.08
C ASP A 57 -1.94 -7.69 -13.11
N TYR A 58 -0.84 -7.55 -12.41
CA TYR A 58 -0.66 -6.48 -11.45
C TYR A 58 0.64 -5.74 -11.69
N ARG A 59 0.64 -4.47 -11.39
CA ARG A 59 1.82 -3.63 -11.34
C ARG A 59 2.04 -3.15 -9.91
N ARG A 60 3.27 -3.27 -9.43
CA ARG A 60 3.71 -2.67 -8.17
C ARG A 60 4.76 -1.63 -8.48
N GLU A 61 4.66 -0.47 -7.87
CA GLU A 61 5.66 0.59 -7.97
C GLU A 61 5.89 1.21 -6.60
N GLY A 62 7.11 1.63 -6.37
CA GLY A 62 7.49 2.22 -5.10
C GLY A 62 8.73 3.08 -5.17
N TYR A 63 8.87 3.86 -4.12
CA TYR A 63 9.99 4.76 -3.86
C TYR A 63 10.56 4.44 -2.49
N GLU A 64 11.88 4.43 -2.38
CA GLU A 64 12.61 4.25 -1.14
C GLU A 64 13.63 5.38 -1.00
N LEU A 65 13.71 5.95 0.18
CA LEU A 65 14.64 7.00 0.51
C LEU A 65 15.30 6.68 1.85
N MET A 66 16.61 6.71 1.89
CA MET A 66 17.38 6.66 3.13
C MET A 66 18.31 7.86 3.20
N VAL A 67 18.27 8.57 4.32
CA VAL A 67 19.20 9.65 4.64
C VAL A 67 19.89 9.31 5.94
N GLY A 68 21.21 9.19 5.91
CA GLY A 68 22.02 8.93 7.08
C GLY A 68 23.00 10.07 7.32
N ALA A 69 23.15 10.50 8.57
CA ALA A 69 24.07 11.56 8.93
C ALA A 69 24.86 11.20 10.20
N THR A 70 26.12 11.66 10.26
CA THR A 70 26.95 11.67 11.47
C THR A 70 27.32 13.11 11.78
N PRO A 71 26.36 13.91 12.40
CA PRO A 71 26.57 15.32 12.62
C PRO A 71 27.75 15.59 13.58
N ILE A 72 27.90 14.75 14.58
CA ILE A 72 28.97 14.86 15.59
C ILE A 72 29.91 13.64 15.47
N LYS A 73 31.18 13.89 15.27
CA LYS A 73 32.24 12.88 15.29
C LYS A 73 33.50 13.49 15.83
N THR A 74 33.72 13.31 17.13
CA THR A 74 34.92 13.76 17.86
C THR A 74 35.60 12.57 18.54
N LYS A 75 36.66 12.80 19.34
CA LYS A 75 37.31 11.75 20.10
C LYS A 75 36.37 11.09 21.13
N ASP A 76 35.53 11.89 21.81
CA ASP A 76 34.69 11.41 22.90
C ASP A 76 33.23 11.25 22.48
N TRP A 77 32.78 11.94 21.43
CA TRP A 77 31.39 11.98 20.99
C TRP A 77 31.21 11.48 19.56
N LYS A 78 30.20 10.65 19.36
CA LYS A 78 29.71 10.28 18.03
C LYS A 78 28.19 10.25 18.06
N TRP A 79 27.57 10.96 17.12
CA TRP A 79 26.12 10.91 16.91
C TRP A 79 25.83 10.45 15.50
N ASP A 80 25.17 9.30 15.39
CA ASP A 80 24.66 8.75 14.13
C ASP A 80 23.13 8.88 14.14
N ILE A 81 22.57 9.39 13.05
CA ILE A 81 21.13 9.49 12.83
C ILE A 81 20.81 8.99 11.42
N SER A 82 19.70 8.28 11.27
CA SER A 82 19.19 7.88 9.97
C SER A 82 17.68 8.06 9.89
N PHE A 83 17.21 8.37 8.70
CA PHE A 83 15.82 8.48 8.32
C PHE A 83 15.59 7.59 7.12
N ASN A 84 14.58 6.71 7.20
CA ASN A 84 14.10 5.88 6.12
C ASN A 84 12.67 6.27 5.80
N TRP A 85 12.35 6.34 4.54
CA TRP A 85 10.99 6.57 4.06
C TRP A 85 10.73 5.68 2.85
N PHE A 86 9.56 5.08 2.80
CA PHE A 86 9.17 4.31 1.63
C PHE A 86 7.68 4.40 1.36
N GLN A 87 7.35 4.28 0.10
CA GLN A 87 5.99 4.19 -0.42
C GLN A 87 5.95 3.07 -1.44
N THR A 88 4.96 2.18 -1.32
CA THR A 88 4.70 1.16 -2.33
C THR A 88 3.21 1.09 -2.63
N ARG A 89 2.87 0.89 -3.91
CA ARG A 89 1.48 0.74 -4.35
C ARG A 89 1.38 -0.37 -5.37
N LYS A 90 0.34 -1.20 -5.23
CA LYS A 90 0.01 -2.25 -6.19
C LYS A 90 -1.26 -1.87 -6.93
N TYR A 91 -1.24 -1.96 -8.24
CA TYR A 91 -2.35 -1.64 -9.13
C TYR A 91 -2.80 -2.88 -9.90
N LEU A 92 -4.08 -2.95 -10.21
CA LEU A 92 -4.63 -3.95 -11.12
C LEU A 92 -4.42 -3.46 -12.55
N ASP A 93 -3.57 -4.16 -13.31
CA ASP A 93 -3.18 -3.73 -14.66
C ASP A 93 -4.03 -4.41 -15.74
N LYS A 94 -4.46 -5.66 -15.50
CA LYS A 94 -5.32 -6.40 -16.41
C LYS A 94 -6.23 -7.35 -15.67
N ILE A 95 -7.45 -7.48 -16.13
CA ILE A 95 -8.43 -8.42 -15.58
C ILE A 95 -8.55 -9.62 -16.53
N TYR A 96 -8.63 -10.81 -15.92
CA TYR A 96 -8.84 -12.05 -16.64
C TYR A 96 -10.02 -11.95 -17.62
N ASN A 97 -9.81 -12.46 -18.83
CA ASN A 97 -10.81 -12.53 -19.90
C ASN A 97 -11.45 -11.19 -20.29
N GLY A 98 -10.78 -10.05 -20.01
CA GLY A 98 -11.28 -8.73 -20.35
C GLY A 98 -12.54 -8.33 -19.59
N ALA A 99 -12.80 -8.93 -18.42
CA ALA A 99 -13.92 -8.56 -17.59
C ALA A 99 -13.82 -7.08 -17.15
N TYR A 100 -14.97 -6.43 -16.96
CA TYR A 100 -15.04 -5.02 -16.61
C TYR A 100 -14.51 -4.73 -15.21
N ASN A 101 -14.73 -5.63 -14.26
CA ASN A 101 -14.22 -5.52 -12.91
C ASN A 101 -13.83 -6.88 -12.32
N TYR A 102 -13.04 -6.83 -11.26
CA TYR A 102 -12.69 -7.96 -10.40
C TYR A 102 -12.80 -7.54 -8.94
N ASN A 103 -13.77 -8.12 -8.21
CA ASN A 103 -14.08 -7.74 -6.82
C ASN A 103 -14.29 -6.22 -6.64
N ASN A 104 -15.07 -5.61 -7.52
CA ASN A 104 -15.31 -4.16 -7.65
C ASN A 104 -14.11 -3.33 -8.14
N LEU A 105 -12.91 -3.90 -8.22
CA LEU A 105 -11.73 -3.22 -8.78
C LEU A 105 -11.84 -3.14 -10.31
N LYS A 106 -11.42 -2.02 -10.85
CA LYS A 106 -11.25 -1.79 -12.30
C LYS A 106 -9.76 -1.74 -12.63
N VAL A 107 -9.44 -1.91 -13.91
CA VAL A 107 -8.08 -1.69 -14.39
C VAL A 107 -7.63 -0.28 -14.04
N GLY A 108 -6.45 -0.17 -13.44
CA GLY A 108 -5.88 1.07 -12.93
C GLY A 108 -6.15 1.36 -11.46
N ASP A 109 -7.08 0.64 -10.81
CA ASP A 109 -7.33 0.81 -9.39
C ASP A 109 -6.20 0.21 -8.54
N ARG A 110 -5.98 0.80 -7.36
CA ARG A 110 -5.10 0.19 -6.35
C ARG A 110 -5.70 -1.13 -5.88
N ALA A 111 -4.90 -2.18 -5.88
CA ALA A 111 -5.33 -3.54 -5.52
C ALA A 111 -5.78 -3.69 -4.06
N ASP A 112 -5.44 -2.73 -3.20
CA ASP A 112 -5.80 -2.65 -1.79
C ASP A 112 -6.98 -1.70 -1.50
N ALA A 113 -7.69 -1.25 -2.56
CA ALA A 113 -8.88 -0.43 -2.40
C ALA A 113 -10.01 -1.20 -1.71
N LEU A 114 -10.57 -0.60 -0.67
CA LEU A 114 -11.72 -1.13 0.06
C LEU A 114 -13.00 -0.51 -0.50
N TYR A 115 -13.84 -1.35 -1.07
CA TYR A 115 -15.14 -0.98 -1.60
C TYR A 115 -16.24 -1.41 -0.64
N GLU A 116 -17.03 -0.45 -0.17
CA GLU A 116 -18.16 -0.73 0.72
C GLU A 116 -19.42 0.05 0.31
N SER A 117 -20.55 -0.41 0.79
CA SER A 117 -21.79 0.33 0.72
C SER A 117 -21.70 1.59 1.57
N VAL A 118 -22.21 2.67 1.06
CA VAL A 118 -22.25 3.97 1.75
C VAL A 118 -23.67 4.52 1.71
N TRP A 119 -23.97 5.44 2.62
CA TRP A 119 -25.26 6.13 2.63
C TRP A 119 -25.27 7.24 1.57
N GLN A 120 -26.38 7.40 0.88
CA GLN A 120 -26.57 8.52 -0.03
C GLN A 120 -26.52 9.84 0.72
N ARG A 121 -25.89 10.83 0.08
CA ARG A 121 -25.78 12.20 0.61
C ARG A 121 -26.18 13.21 -0.44
N ASP A 122 -26.79 14.30 0.02
CA ASP A 122 -27.05 15.47 -0.81
C ASP A 122 -25.73 16.26 -1.11
N PRO A 123 -25.77 17.27 -2.00
CA PRO A 123 -24.60 18.11 -2.28
C PRO A 123 -24.06 18.86 -1.07
N GLN A 124 -24.83 19.03 -0.01
CA GLN A 124 -24.47 19.67 1.26
C GLN A 124 -23.87 18.67 2.25
N GLY A 125 -23.87 17.35 1.93
CA GLY A 125 -23.30 16.28 2.74
C GLY A 125 -24.26 15.65 3.76
N ASN A 126 -25.55 16.05 3.81
CA ASN A 126 -26.53 15.44 4.67
C ASN A 126 -26.99 14.08 4.14
N PHE A 127 -27.40 13.17 5.03
CA PHE A 127 -27.97 11.89 4.62
C PHE A 127 -29.33 12.07 3.95
N ILE A 128 -29.51 11.41 2.80
CA ILE A 128 -30.81 11.24 2.18
C ILE A 128 -31.53 10.10 2.90
N VAL A 129 -32.75 10.35 3.37
CA VAL A 129 -33.50 9.39 4.19
C VAL A 129 -34.83 9.05 3.55
N PHE A 130 -35.36 7.87 3.85
CA PHE A 130 -36.72 7.50 3.48
C PHE A 130 -37.73 8.37 4.25
N GLU A 131 -38.70 8.96 3.55
CA GLU A 131 -39.73 9.82 4.14
C GLU A 131 -40.61 9.09 5.18
N ASN A 132 -40.84 7.79 4.98
CA ASN A 132 -41.74 7.00 5.82
C ASN A 132 -41.15 6.56 7.17
N ASN A 133 -39.83 6.51 7.31
CA ASN A 133 -39.19 5.96 8.53
C ASN A 133 -37.90 6.67 8.96
N GLY A 134 -37.45 7.68 8.20
CA GLY A 134 -36.25 8.45 8.51
C GLY A 134 -34.92 7.68 8.41
N ARG A 135 -34.92 6.46 7.89
CA ARG A 135 -33.69 5.68 7.73
C ARG A 135 -32.88 6.18 6.54
N PRO A 136 -31.55 6.24 6.65
CA PRO A 136 -30.70 6.59 5.53
C PRO A 136 -30.87 5.61 4.36
N ILE A 137 -30.81 6.15 3.15
CA ILE A 137 -30.86 5.37 1.90
C ILE A 137 -29.45 4.91 1.55
N GLU A 138 -29.28 3.63 1.29
CA GLU A 138 -28.01 3.06 0.84
C GLU A 138 -27.75 3.44 -0.62
N ASP A 139 -26.49 3.80 -0.94
CA ASP A 139 -26.07 4.00 -2.33
C ASP A 139 -26.07 2.63 -3.03
N PRO A 140 -26.75 2.46 -4.17
CA PRO A 140 -26.78 1.19 -4.90
C PRO A 140 -25.41 0.76 -5.42
N PHE A 141 -24.43 1.68 -5.45
CA PHE A 141 -23.07 1.41 -5.90
C PHE A 141 -22.09 1.48 -4.73
N LYS A 142 -21.28 0.42 -4.60
CA LYS A 142 -20.17 0.44 -3.66
C LYS A 142 -19.15 1.51 -4.05
N ARG A 143 -18.63 2.20 -3.04
CA ARG A 143 -17.63 3.26 -3.20
C ARG A 143 -16.33 2.90 -2.52
N VAL A 144 -15.23 3.44 -3.03
CA VAL A 144 -13.94 3.33 -2.34
C VAL A 144 -14.01 4.15 -1.05
N ILE A 145 -13.91 3.47 0.08
CA ILE A 145 -13.89 4.11 1.41
C ILE A 145 -12.48 4.38 1.91
N GLY A 146 -11.48 3.80 1.26
CA GLY A 146 -10.08 3.96 1.56
C GLY A 146 -9.24 2.82 1.01
N TYR A 147 -8.01 2.76 1.45
CA TYR A 147 -7.02 1.75 1.06
C TYR A 147 -6.53 1.01 2.30
N ALA A 148 -6.38 -0.31 2.22
CA ALA A 148 -5.92 -1.12 3.35
C ALA A 148 -4.43 -0.89 3.67
N GLY A 149 -3.62 -0.62 2.66
CA GLY A 149 -2.20 -0.31 2.82
C GLY A 149 -1.96 1.13 3.23
N ALA A 150 -0.86 1.37 3.94
CA ALA A 150 -0.40 2.72 4.25
C ALA A 150 -0.11 3.53 2.97
N ASP A 151 -0.26 4.84 3.05
CA ASP A 151 0.14 5.72 1.96
C ASP A 151 1.66 5.82 1.86
N TRP A 152 2.34 5.82 3.01
CA TRP A 152 3.79 5.76 3.16
C TRP A 152 4.17 5.35 4.59
N GLU A 153 5.39 4.91 4.76
CA GLU A 153 5.94 4.50 6.05
C GLU A 153 7.31 5.16 6.25
N PHE A 154 7.70 5.35 7.52
CA PHE A 154 8.98 5.96 7.85
C PHE A 154 9.60 5.34 9.10
N GLY A 155 10.90 5.46 9.19
CA GLY A 155 11.68 5.11 10.36
C GLY A 155 12.75 6.16 10.64
N ILE A 156 12.97 6.44 11.91
CA ILE A 156 14.05 7.30 12.40
C ILE A 156 14.84 6.50 13.41
N SER A 157 16.15 6.37 13.19
CA SER A 157 17.08 5.75 14.14
C SER A 157 18.09 6.78 14.58
N SER A 158 18.38 6.84 15.86
CA SER A 158 19.39 7.76 16.43
C SER A 158 20.23 7.05 17.46
N THR A 159 21.55 7.16 17.34
CA THR A 159 22.52 6.60 18.30
C THR A 159 23.53 7.67 18.69
N LEU A 160 23.50 8.06 19.96
CA LEU A 160 24.47 8.96 20.54
C LEU A 160 25.46 8.16 21.41
N ARG A 161 26.75 8.30 21.15
CA ARG A 161 27.83 7.68 21.92
C ARG A 161 28.66 8.76 22.59
N TYR A 162 28.93 8.54 23.85
CA TYR A 162 29.87 9.35 24.64
C TYR A 162 30.82 8.44 25.40
N ARG A 163 32.08 8.38 24.99
CA ARG A 163 33.10 7.46 25.53
C ARG A 163 32.55 6.02 25.54
N ASN A 164 32.34 5.45 26.73
CA ASN A 164 31.85 4.08 26.94
C ASN A 164 30.33 3.99 27.04
N TRP A 165 29.59 5.11 26.94
CA TRP A 165 28.12 5.15 27.01
C TRP A 165 27.52 5.21 25.61
N SER A 166 26.41 4.52 25.41
CA SER A 166 25.63 4.58 24.18
C SER A 166 24.15 4.69 24.53
N LEU A 167 23.47 5.65 23.88
CA LEU A 167 22.03 5.80 23.93
C LEU A 167 21.50 5.68 22.51
N SER A 168 20.56 4.75 22.30
CA SER A 168 19.90 4.56 21.02
C SER A 168 18.41 4.59 21.16
N PHE A 169 17.72 5.14 20.16
CA PHE A 169 16.26 5.03 20.04
C PHE A 169 15.88 4.89 18.57
N ASP A 170 14.76 4.20 18.35
CA ASP A 170 14.15 3.98 17.04
C ASP A 170 12.68 4.38 17.10
N ILE A 171 12.22 5.10 16.09
CA ILE A 171 10.83 5.48 15.91
C ILE A 171 10.42 5.00 14.52
N ALA A 172 9.29 4.28 14.43
CA ALA A 172 8.70 3.90 13.17
C ALA A 172 7.25 4.35 13.13
N GLY A 173 6.80 4.74 11.94
CA GLY A 173 5.44 5.21 11.75
C GLY A 173 4.88 4.84 10.39
N ARG A 174 3.56 4.74 10.34
CA ARG A 174 2.77 4.53 9.12
C ARG A 174 1.76 5.66 9.02
N VAL A 175 1.58 6.17 7.81
CA VAL A 175 0.60 7.23 7.53
C VAL A 175 -0.39 6.71 6.49
N GLY A 176 -1.67 6.97 6.74
CA GLY A 176 -2.76 6.45 5.93
C GLY A 176 -3.10 4.99 6.26
N GLY A 177 -3.95 4.42 5.42
CA GLY A 177 -4.52 3.10 5.61
C GLY A 177 -5.84 3.13 6.37
N VAL A 178 -6.73 2.20 6.02
CA VAL A 178 -8.05 2.03 6.63
C VAL A 178 -8.17 0.61 7.14
N ILE A 179 -8.67 0.47 8.36
CA ILE A 179 -8.96 -0.83 8.97
C ILE A 179 -10.48 -1.00 9.02
N ARG A 180 -10.97 -2.09 8.47
CA ARG A 180 -12.36 -2.51 8.63
C ARG A 180 -12.56 -3.12 10.01
N SER A 181 -13.56 -2.65 10.74
CA SER A 181 -13.98 -3.23 12.02
C SER A 181 -15.33 -3.92 11.86
N ASP A 182 -15.32 -5.24 11.75
CA ASP A 182 -16.55 -6.04 11.67
C ASP A 182 -17.33 -6.04 12.99
N LEU A 183 -16.65 -5.80 14.11
CA LEU A 183 -17.29 -5.70 15.43
C LEU A 183 -18.22 -4.48 15.49
N ASN A 184 -17.72 -3.30 15.07
CA ASN A 184 -18.52 -2.07 15.09
C ASN A 184 -19.65 -2.08 14.04
N ALA A 185 -19.52 -2.87 12.99
CA ALA A 185 -20.57 -2.99 11.97
C ALA A 185 -21.78 -3.83 12.44
N ARG A 186 -21.62 -4.60 13.52
CA ARG A 186 -22.68 -5.48 14.07
C ARG A 186 -23.33 -4.94 15.33
N MET A 187 -22.85 -3.83 15.87
CA MET A 187 -23.42 -3.13 17.03
C MET A 187 -24.32 -1.97 16.58
#